data_43ef727493f7e4de96c91f1d9741be0d
#
_entry.id   43ef727493f7e4de96c91f1d9741be0d
#
_cell.length_a   1.000
_cell.length_b   1.000
_cell.length_c   1.000
_cell.angle_alpha   90.00
_cell.angle_beta   90.00
_cell.angle_gamma   90.00
#
_symmetry.space_group_name_H-M   'P 1'
#
loop_
_entity.id
_entity.type
_entity.pdbx_description
1 polymer ?
#
loop_
_entity_poly.entity_id
_entity_poly.type
_entity_poly.pdbx_seq_one_letter_code
_entity_poly.pdbx_strand_id
1 'polypeptide(L)'
;MLTESEPHFRQPLLKTPFHERSRAASQLDSFVPWSGYTTVDVYSSLEHEYFAIRNGTSVYDLTPMVKYRIAGSDAQRFLNRMMTRDMRKLAPGKVTYTVWCDDEGKLNDDGTVFCPVSYTHLTLPTTPYV
;
A
#
# COMPACT_ATOMS: atom_id res chain seq x y z
N MET A 1 18.62 2.57 -26.19
CA MET A 1 19.14 1.36 -25.56
C MET A 1 18.46 1.25 -24.21
N LEU A 2 17.41 0.43 -24.14
CA LEU A 2 16.77 0.11 -22.86
C LEU A 2 17.70 -0.88 -22.16
N THR A 3 18.27 -0.48 -21.04
CA THR A 3 19.01 -1.39 -20.18
C THR A 3 18.02 -2.45 -19.69
N GLU A 4 18.23 -3.71 -20.07
CA GLU A 4 17.54 -4.84 -19.46
C GLU A 4 17.72 -4.72 -17.95
N SER A 5 16.61 -4.46 -17.23
CA SER A 5 16.64 -4.50 -15.79
C SER A 5 16.96 -5.93 -15.37
N GLU A 6 17.99 -6.12 -14.54
CA GLU A 6 18.29 -7.44 -13.99
C GLU A 6 17.03 -8.05 -13.36
N PRO A 7 16.81 -9.36 -13.56
CA PRO A 7 15.64 -10.03 -12.96
C PRO A 7 15.61 -9.78 -11.45
N HIS A 8 14.47 -9.34 -10.92
CA HIS A 8 14.38 -8.93 -9.51
C HIS A 8 14.67 -10.05 -8.49
N PHE A 9 14.67 -11.31 -8.88
CA PHE A 9 15.12 -12.41 -7.99
C PHE A 9 16.62 -12.37 -7.72
N ARG A 10 17.42 -11.57 -8.46
CA ARG A 10 18.86 -11.36 -8.23
C ARG A 10 19.16 -10.11 -7.41
N GLN A 11 18.17 -9.26 -7.19
CA GLN A 11 18.36 -8.06 -6.39
C GLN A 11 18.19 -8.41 -4.90
N PRO A 12 19.11 -7.95 -4.01
CA PRO A 12 18.95 -8.15 -2.59
C PRO A 12 17.70 -7.41 -2.11
N LEU A 13 16.84 -8.10 -1.34
CA LEU A 13 15.65 -7.49 -0.76
C LEU A 13 16.03 -6.39 0.25
N LEU A 14 15.31 -5.30 0.21
CA LEU A 14 15.47 -4.22 1.16
C LEU A 14 14.85 -4.62 2.51
N LYS A 15 15.36 -4.06 3.58
CA LYS A 15 14.76 -4.13 4.91
C LYS A 15 13.85 -2.92 5.12
N THR A 16 12.66 -3.15 5.70
CA THR A 16 11.82 -2.04 6.14
C THR A 16 12.39 -1.36 7.38
N PRO A 17 12.01 -0.12 7.72
CA PRO A 17 12.40 0.53 8.98
C PRO A 17 11.99 -0.26 10.24
N PHE A 18 10.99 -1.14 10.12
CA PHE A 18 10.49 -1.98 11.21
C PHE A 18 11.10 -3.38 11.24
N HIS A 19 11.97 -3.73 10.27
CA HIS A 19 12.46 -5.09 10.07
C HIS A 19 13.01 -5.73 11.36
N GLU A 20 13.89 -5.04 12.09
CA GLU A 20 14.50 -5.59 13.30
C GLU A 20 13.47 -5.80 14.42
N ARG A 21 12.46 -4.91 14.53
CA ARG A 21 11.36 -5.08 15.50
C ARG A 21 10.45 -6.23 15.10
N SER A 22 10.12 -6.33 13.81
CA SER A 22 9.29 -7.41 13.27
C SER A 22 9.98 -8.76 13.46
N ARG A 23 11.28 -8.83 13.19
CA ARG A 23 12.09 -10.01 13.41
C ARG A 23 12.13 -10.43 14.90
N ALA A 24 12.36 -9.47 15.81
CA ALA A 24 12.36 -9.75 17.24
C ALA A 24 11.00 -10.23 17.79
N ALA A 25 9.90 -9.85 17.14
CA ALA A 25 8.56 -10.29 17.48
C ALA A 25 8.17 -11.63 16.83
N SER A 26 8.86 -12.03 15.77
CA SER A 26 8.57 -13.29 15.06
C SER A 26 9.09 -14.50 15.85
N GLN A 27 8.21 -15.45 16.08
CA GLN A 27 8.56 -16.74 16.72
C GLN A 27 9.02 -17.79 15.69
N LEU A 28 8.63 -17.61 14.42
CA LEU A 28 8.87 -18.56 13.35
C LEU A 28 10.04 -18.18 12.45
N ASP A 29 10.54 -16.94 12.55
CA ASP A 29 11.58 -16.38 11.67
C ASP A 29 11.23 -16.59 10.16
N SER A 30 9.93 -16.55 9.85
CA SER A 30 9.39 -16.74 8.50
C SER A 30 9.26 -15.42 7.77
N PHE A 31 9.99 -15.28 6.66
CA PHE A 31 10.01 -14.05 5.86
C PHE A 31 9.69 -14.34 4.40
N VAL A 32 9.02 -13.38 3.77
CA VAL A 32 8.67 -13.40 2.34
C VAL A 32 9.05 -12.09 1.65
N PRO A 33 9.33 -12.15 0.34
CA PRO A 33 9.50 -10.93 -0.45
C PRO A 33 8.14 -10.26 -0.70
N TRP A 34 8.09 -8.93 -0.50
CA TRP A 34 6.96 -8.10 -0.86
C TRP A 34 7.45 -6.77 -1.44
N SER A 35 7.15 -6.53 -2.71
CA SER A 35 7.53 -5.29 -3.43
C SER A 35 8.99 -4.86 -3.20
N GLY A 36 9.92 -5.80 -3.33
CA GLY A 36 11.36 -5.55 -3.16
C GLY A 36 11.86 -5.49 -1.71
N TYR A 37 10.97 -5.68 -0.73
CA TYR A 37 11.32 -5.76 0.68
C TYR A 37 11.21 -7.18 1.21
N THR A 38 11.97 -7.48 2.26
CA THR A 38 11.74 -8.67 3.09
C THR A 38 10.78 -8.31 4.23
N THR A 39 9.70 -9.06 4.37
CA THR A 39 8.65 -8.85 5.38
C THR A 39 8.37 -10.15 6.11
N VAL A 40 7.87 -10.07 7.34
CA VAL A 40 7.43 -11.28 8.07
C VAL A 40 6.17 -11.81 7.39
N ASP A 41 6.16 -13.12 7.12
CA ASP A 41 5.01 -13.85 6.61
C ASP A 41 4.01 -14.15 7.73
N VAL A 42 4.49 -14.87 8.75
CA VAL A 42 3.72 -15.24 9.93
C VAL A 42 4.57 -15.01 11.18
N TYR A 43 4.04 -14.35 12.19
CA TYR A 43 4.75 -14.11 13.46
C TYR A 43 4.72 -15.31 14.39
N SER A 44 3.55 -15.95 14.53
CA SER A 44 3.36 -17.08 15.46
C SER A 44 2.50 -18.20 14.87
N SER A 45 1.23 -17.96 14.59
CA SER A 45 0.36 -18.87 13.85
C SER A 45 -0.72 -18.09 13.12
N LEU A 46 -1.16 -18.61 11.99
CA LEU A 46 -2.22 -17.99 11.18
C LEU A 46 -3.52 -17.81 11.97
N GLU A 47 -3.90 -18.78 12.79
CA GLU A 47 -5.11 -18.73 13.60
C GLU A 47 -5.04 -17.62 14.65
N HIS A 48 -3.94 -17.52 15.37
CA HIS A 48 -3.76 -16.47 16.38
C HIS A 48 -3.79 -15.07 15.75
N GLU A 49 -3.11 -14.89 14.64
CA GLU A 49 -3.07 -13.60 13.93
C GLU A 49 -4.44 -13.26 13.34
N TYR A 50 -5.13 -14.23 12.74
CA TYR A 50 -6.48 -14.04 12.24
C TYR A 50 -7.43 -13.57 13.35
N PHE A 51 -7.43 -14.24 14.49
CA PHE A 51 -8.30 -13.86 15.61
C PHE A 51 -7.88 -12.54 16.27
N ALA A 52 -6.60 -12.22 16.32
CA ALA A 52 -6.12 -10.91 16.77
C ALA A 52 -6.65 -9.78 15.90
N ILE A 53 -6.63 -9.95 14.58
CA ILE A 53 -7.19 -9.00 13.62
C ILE A 53 -8.71 -8.85 13.81
N ARG A 54 -9.43 -9.95 14.02
CA ARG A 54 -10.90 -9.95 14.09
C ARG A 54 -11.45 -9.46 15.42
N ASN A 55 -10.76 -9.72 16.52
CA ASN A 55 -11.27 -9.51 17.86
C ASN A 55 -10.48 -8.51 18.70
N GLY A 56 -9.38 -8.00 18.17
CA GLY A 56 -8.48 -7.09 18.88
C GLY A 56 -7.96 -5.96 17.98
N THR A 57 -6.71 -5.60 18.24
CA THR A 57 -6.00 -4.57 17.47
C THR A 57 -4.75 -5.19 16.86
N SER A 58 -4.48 -4.86 15.61
CA SER A 58 -3.28 -5.27 14.89
C SER A 58 -2.55 -4.08 14.26
N VAL A 59 -1.26 -4.25 14.07
CA VAL A 59 -0.39 -3.27 13.39
C VAL A 59 0.25 -3.95 12.21
N TYR A 60 0.22 -3.27 11.06
CA TYR A 60 0.81 -3.76 9.82
C TYR A 60 1.92 -2.83 9.35
N ASP A 61 3.05 -3.42 8.96
CA ASP A 61 4.10 -2.68 8.26
C ASP A 61 3.74 -2.57 6.78
N LEU A 62 3.24 -1.41 6.39
CA LEU A 62 2.88 -1.09 5.01
C LEU A 62 4.00 -0.38 4.24
N THR A 63 5.25 -0.43 4.73
CA THR A 63 6.39 0.20 4.04
C THR A 63 6.51 -0.23 2.57
N PRO A 64 6.28 -1.50 2.21
CA PRO A 64 6.37 -1.95 0.81
C PRO A 64 5.34 -1.32 -0.13
N MET A 65 4.20 -0.87 0.37
CA MET A 65 3.20 -0.19 -0.45
C MET A 65 3.68 1.21 -0.83
N VAL A 66 3.46 1.64 -2.07
CA VAL A 66 3.77 3.00 -2.52
C VAL A 66 2.76 4.00 -1.95
N LYS A 67 3.23 5.16 -1.51
CA LYS A 67 2.40 6.26 -1.00
C LYS A 67 2.61 7.49 -1.85
N TYR A 68 1.52 8.02 -2.39
CA TYR A 68 1.50 9.27 -3.14
C TYR A 68 0.81 10.36 -2.31
N ARG A 69 1.45 11.51 -2.21
CA ARG A 69 0.85 12.70 -1.65
C ARG A 69 0.43 13.61 -2.80
N ILE A 70 -0.88 13.82 -2.95
CA ILE A 70 -1.46 14.68 -3.97
C ILE A 70 -2.04 15.90 -3.27
N ALA A 71 -1.53 17.10 -3.59
CA ALA A 71 -1.88 18.34 -2.93
C ALA A 71 -2.07 19.46 -3.93
N GLY A 72 -2.89 20.44 -3.58
CA GLY A 72 -3.20 21.63 -4.39
C GLY A 72 -4.70 21.85 -4.57
N SER A 73 -5.07 23.01 -5.08
CA SER A 73 -6.47 23.41 -5.31
C SER A 73 -7.24 22.44 -6.23
N ASP A 74 -6.54 21.83 -7.16
CA ASP A 74 -7.11 20.91 -8.15
C ASP A 74 -6.98 19.42 -7.78
N ALA A 75 -6.42 19.08 -6.60
CA ALA A 75 -6.15 17.70 -6.21
C ALA A 75 -7.40 16.81 -6.27
N GLN A 76 -8.53 17.28 -5.76
CA GLN A 76 -9.79 16.56 -5.82
C GLN A 76 -10.27 16.36 -7.26
N ARG A 77 -10.22 17.42 -8.07
CA ARG A 77 -10.65 17.37 -9.48
C ARG A 77 -9.79 16.42 -10.29
N PHE A 78 -8.48 16.44 -10.07
CA PHE A 78 -7.52 15.53 -10.68
C PHE A 78 -7.86 14.08 -10.34
N LEU A 79 -8.00 13.78 -9.05
CA LEU A 79 -8.32 12.41 -8.62
C LEU A 79 -9.71 11.95 -9.09
N ASN A 80 -10.69 12.86 -9.09
CA ASN A 80 -12.02 12.54 -9.60
C ASN A 80 -12.03 12.19 -11.10
N ARG A 81 -11.05 12.66 -11.85
CA ARG A 81 -10.88 12.30 -13.26
C ARG A 81 -10.18 10.95 -13.44
N MET A 82 -9.24 10.63 -12.56
CA MET A 82 -8.47 9.39 -12.64
C MET A 82 -9.18 8.18 -12.05
N MET A 83 -9.87 8.37 -10.94
CA MET A 83 -10.45 7.29 -10.16
C MET A 83 -11.84 6.91 -10.64
N THR A 84 -12.18 5.64 -10.50
CA THR A 84 -13.53 5.14 -10.84
C THR A 84 -14.60 5.57 -9.83
N ARG A 85 -14.19 5.95 -8.61
CA ARG A 85 -15.10 6.50 -7.60
C ARG A 85 -15.19 8.01 -7.68
N ASP A 86 -16.37 8.55 -7.33
CA ASP A 86 -16.60 9.99 -7.25
C ASP A 86 -15.88 10.59 -6.03
N MET A 87 -14.69 11.17 -6.28
CA MET A 87 -13.87 11.79 -5.24
C MET A 87 -14.48 13.07 -4.65
N ARG A 88 -15.49 13.67 -5.28
CA ARG A 88 -16.22 14.82 -4.72
C ARG A 88 -17.01 14.46 -3.46
N LYS A 89 -17.31 13.17 -3.29
CA LYS A 89 -18.00 12.62 -2.10
C LYS A 89 -17.04 12.26 -0.97
N LEU A 90 -15.74 12.31 -1.19
CA LEU A 90 -14.77 12.01 -0.18
C LEU A 90 -14.55 13.21 0.74
N ALA A 91 -15.17 13.18 1.90
CA ALA A 91 -15.06 14.25 2.90
C ALA A 91 -13.74 14.18 3.70
N PRO A 92 -13.29 15.31 4.28
CA PRO A 92 -12.17 15.31 5.22
C PRO A 92 -12.36 14.31 6.36
N GLY A 93 -11.26 13.63 6.75
CA GLY A 93 -11.26 12.56 7.74
C GLY A 93 -11.83 11.22 7.23
N LYS A 94 -12.19 11.14 5.96
CA LYS A 94 -12.71 9.89 5.35
C LYS A 94 -11.69 9.22 4.45
N VAL A 95 -11.96 7.94 4.21
CA VAL A 95 -11.14 7.05 3.40
C VAL A 95 -12.05 6.34 2.41
N THR A 96 -11.56 6.11 1.20
CA THR A 96 -12.26 5.28 0.21
C THR A 96 -11.27 4.41 -0.53
N TYR A 97 -11.67 3.16 -0.78
CA TYR A 97 -10.97 2.29 -1.71
C TYR A 97 -11.49 2.54 -3.12
N THR A 98 -10.59 2.54 -4.09
CA THR A 98 -10.91 2.80 -5.49
C THR A 98 -9.91 2.12 -6.42
N VAL A 99 -10.27 2.02 -7.68
CA VAL A 99 -9.40 1.55 -8.75
C VAL A 99 -9.24 2.66 -9.78
N TRP A 100 -8.22 2.55 -10.64
CA TRP A 100 -8.10 3.36 -11.84
C TRP A 100 -7.73 2.49 -13.04
N CYS A 101 -8.15 2.95 -14.19
CA CYS A 101 -8.06 2.20 -15.44
C CYS A 101 -7.28 3.01 -16.49
N ASP A 102 -6.86 2.33 -17.55
CA ASP A 102 -6.40 2.96 -18.77
C ASP A 102 -7.57 3.52 -19.61
N ASP A 103 -7.24 4.09 -20.76
CA ASP A 103 -8.22 4.71 -21.66
C ASP A 103 -9.16 3.67 -22.31
N GLU A 104 -8.78 2.38 -22.32
CA GLU A 104 -9.59 1.26 -22.79
C GLU A 104 -10.48 0.66 -21.68
N GLY A 105 -10.37 1.19 -20.44
CA GLY A 105 -11.13 0.72 -19.29
C GLY A 105 -10.57 -0.52 -18.60
N LYS A 106 -9.34 -0.93 -18.94
CA LYS A 106 -8.67 -2.02 -18.25
C LYS A 106 -8.09 -1.53 -16.91
N LEU A 107 -8.16 -2.39 -15.91
CA LEU A 107 -7.61 -2.10 -14.60
C LEU A 107 -6.09 -1.91 -14.66
N ASN A 108 -5.62 -0.73 -14.27
CA ASN A 108 -4.20 -0.44 -14.11
C ASN A 108 -3.72 -0.79 -12.71
N ASP A 109 -4.46 -0.32 -11.69
CA ASP A 109 -4.08 -0.54 -10.30
C ASP A 109 -5.26 -0.17 -9.37
N ASP A 110 -5.08 -0.44 -8.08
CA ASP A 110 -6.05 -0.12 -7.04
C ASP A 110 -5.38 0.54 -5.83
N GLY A 111 -6.17 1.16 -4.98
CA GLY A 111 -5.62 1.78 -3.78
C GLY A 111 -6.64 2.42 -2.89
N THR A 112 -6.13 2.93 -1.78
CA THR A 112 -6.92 3.61 -0.76
C THR A 112 -6.61 5.10 -0.79
N VAL A 113 -7.64 5.92 -0.96
CA VAL A 113 -7.53 7.37 -0.94
C VAL A 113 -7.94 7.89 0.43
N PHE A 114 -7.02 8.59 1.09
CA PHE A 114 -7.23 9.24 2.38
C PHE A 114 -7.39 10.74 2.18
N CYS A 115 -8.40 11.35 2.79
CA CYS A 115 -8.57 12.80 2.85
C CYS A 115 -8.38 13.26 4.30
N PRO A 116 -7.13 13.52 4.75
CA PRO A 116 -6.86 13.72 6.17
C PRO A 116 -7.45 15.01 6.75
N VAL A 117 -7.36 16.15 6.07
CA VAL A 117 -7.78 17.47 6.64
C VAL A 117 -8.62 18.30 5.68
N SER A 118 -8.22 18.37 4.42
CA SER A 118 -8.92 19.10 3.35
C SER A 118 -8.52 18.52 2.01
N TYR A 119 -9.22 18.89 0.93
CA TYR A 119 -8.93 18.43 -0.43
C TYR A 119 -7.51 18.78 -0.95
N THR A 120 -6.69 19.40 -0.14
CA THR A 120 -5.31 19.72 -0.50
C THR A 120 -4.31 18.59 -0.26
N HIS A 121 -4.72 17.49 0.40
CA HIS A 121 -3.81 16.38 0.71
C HIS A 121 -4.55 15.05 0.61
N LEU A 122 -4.17 14.26 -0.38
CA LEU A 122 -4.67 12.89 -0.57
C LEU A 122 -3.47 11.94 -0.61
N THR A 123 -3.61 10.80 0.02
CA THR A 123 -2.56 9.77 0.07
C THR A 123 -3.11 8.48 -0.53
N LEU A 124 -2.40 7.93 -1.48
CA LEU A 124 -2.71 6.66 -2.12
C LEU A 124 -1.62 5.66 -1.70
N PRO A 125 -1.88 4.73 -0.81
CA PRO A 125 -1.06 3.54 -0.72
C PRO A 125 -1.48 2.58 -1.84
N THR A 126 -0.53 2.22 -2.69
CA THR A 126 -0.72 1.21 -3.73
C THR A 126 0.34 0.14 -3.59
N THR A 127 0.04 -1.07 -4.00
CA THR A 127 1.04 -2.12 -4.16
C THR A 127 1.55 -2.02 -5.59
N PRO A 128 2.84 -1.75 -5.83
CA PRO A 128 3.34 -1.76 -7.20
C PRO A 128 3.21 -3.19 -7.75
N TYR A 129 2.44 -3.34 -8.82
CA TYR A 129 2.49 -4.55 -9.60
C TYR A 129 3.78 -4.52 -10.42
N VAL A 130 4.62 -5.50 -10.20
CA VAL A 130 5.87 -5.71 -10.95
C VAL A 130 5.62 -6.76 -12.03
#